data_0b7863490900a94a06d602155b8a163c
#
_entry.id   0b7863490900a94a06d602155b8a163c
#
_cell.length_a   1.000
_cell.length_b   1.000
_cell.length_c   1.000
_cell.angle_alpha   90.00
_cell.angle_beta   90.00
_cell.angle_gamma   90.00
#
_symmetry.space_group_name_H-M   'P 1'
#
loop_
_entity.id
_entity.type
_entity.pdbx_description
1 polymer ?
#
loop_
_entity_poly.entity_id
_entity_poly.type
_entity_poly.pdbx_seq_one_letter_code
_entity_poly.pdbx_strand_id
1 'polypeptide(L)'
;MDKTTTQELLAQAEKLCAQRGVRLTPQRLEVLRLMSLQEGAISAYDLLDLLREKEPQAKPPTVYRALEFLLEQGFVHKVESTNSYVLCHLFDQPTHSSAMFICDRCGVVKEEAAEGVEDIMHTLAARMGFALRHNVIEAHGLCAGCVEVEACSTPGHCQHDHTIQLKKKAR
;
A
#
# COMPACT_ATOMS: atom_id res chain seq x y z
N MET A 1 -3.39 11.39 -8.21
CA MET A 1 -2.99 12.39 -7.18
C MET A 1 -2.35 13.58 -7.85
N ASP A 2 -2.72 14.80 -7.47
CA ASP A 2 -2.14 16.02 -8.03
C ASP A 2 -0.66 16.18 -7.61
N LYS A 3 0.14 16.84 -8.46
CA LYS A 3 1.57 17.12 -8.20
C LYS A 3 1.79 17.85 -6.86
N THR A 4 0.87 18.68 -6.44
CA THR A 4 0.91 19.41 -5.16
C THR A 4 0.85 18.44 -3.98
N THR A 5 -0.07 17.49 -4.02
CA THR A 5 -0.24 16.47 -2.96
C THR A 5 1.00 15.57 -2.83
N THR A 6 1.61 15.16 -3.96
CA THR A 6 2.85 14.36 -3.94
C THR A 6 4.00 15.15 -3.32
N GLN A 7 4.15 16.43 -3.63
CA GLN A 7 5.23 17.27 -3.14
C GLN A 7 5.11 17.52 -1.62
N GLU A 8 3.90 17.73 -1.13
CA GLU A 8 3.60 17.86 0.31
C GLU A 8 3.92 16.58 1.06
N LEU A 9 3.54 15.42 0.50
CA LEU A 9 3.83 14.10 1.07
C LEU A 9 5.34 13.87 1.20
N LEU A 10 6.12 14.16 0.15
CA LEU A 10 7.57 13.99 0.18
C LEU A 10 8.23 14.92 1.20
N ALA A 11 7.81 16.18 1.27
CA ALA A 11 8.32 17.13 2.27
C ALA A 11 8.01 16.69 3.71
N GLN A 12 6.82 16.12 3.94
CA GLN A 12 6.44 15.56 5.24
C GLN A 12 7.29 14.33 5.59
N ALA A 13 7.55 13.44 4.62
CA ALA A 13 8.42 12.28 4.83
C ALA A 13 9.86 12.69 5.17
N GLU A 14 10.41 13.70 4.49
CA GLU A 14 11.73 14.24 4.79
C GLU A 14 11.79 14.82 6.22
N LYS A 15 10.78 15.59 6.63
CA LYS A 15 10.67 16.15 7.97
C LYS A 15 10.62 15.07 9.04
N LEU A 16 9.80 14.02 8.84
CA LEU A 16 9.68 12.90 9.78
C LEU A 16 10.98 12.11 9.88
N CYS A 17 11.67 11.84 8.76
CA CYS A 17 12.97 11.19 8.77
C CYS A 17 14.01 12.00 9.55
N ALA A 18 14.05 13.32 9.35
CA ALA A 18 14.94 14.22 10.09
C ALA A 18 14.65 14.19 11.60
N GLN A 19 13.38 14.23 12.00
CA GLN A 19 12.96 14.13 13.40
C GLN A 19 13.34 12.78 14.05
N ARG A 20 13.29 11.70 13.28
CA ARG A 20 13.65 10.34 13.72
C ARG A 20 15.16 10.05 13.66
N GLY A 21 15.96 10.98 13.16
CA GLY A 21 17.40 10.81 13.01
C GLY A 21 17.79 9.78 11.95
N VAL A 22 16.91 9.48 10.98
CA VAL A 22 17.16 8.52 9.91
C VAL A 22 17.32 9.25 8.56
N ARG A 23 18.13 8.66 7.67
CA ARG A 23 18.45 9.30 6.39
C ARG A 23 17.52 8.84 5.28
N LEU A 24 16.72 9.75 4.74
CA LEU A 24 15.97 9.56 3.51
C LEU A 24 16.89 9.90 2.31
N THR A 25 17.50 8.86 1.71
CA THR A 25 18.40 9.05 0.56
C THR A 25 17.63 9.43 -0.69
N PRO A 26 18.27 10.04 -1.72
CA PRO A 26 17.59 10.37 -2.97
C PRO A 26 16.89 9.19 -3.64
N GLN A 27 17.46 7.99 -3.58
CA GLN A 27 16.83 6.77 -4.13
C GLN A 27 15.58 6.37 -3.33
N ARG A 28 15.61 6.43 -1.99
CA ARG A 28 14.45 6.15 -1.13
C ARG A 28 13.33 7.15 -1.39
N LEU A 29 13.68 8.42 -1.53
CA LEU A 29 12.75 9.50 -1.86
C LEU A 29 12.12 9.29 -3.24
N GLU A 30 12.91 8.89 -4.24
CA GLU A 30 12.39 8.62 -5.59
C GLU A 30 11.45 7.40 -5.61
N VAL A 31 11.77 6.33 -4.88
CA VAL A 31 10.87 5.18 -4.74
C VAL A 31 9.55 5.60 -4.07
N LEU A 32 9.59 6.39 -2.99
CA LEU A 32 8.40 6.92 -2.34
C LEU A 32 7.58 7.80 -3.29
N ARG A 33 8.25 8.65 -4.08
CA ARG A 33 7.62 9.49 -5.10
C ARG A 33 6.90 8.65 -6.17
N LEU A 34 7.56 7.62 -6.68
CA LEU A 34 6.95 6.71 -7.66
C LEU A 34 5.70 6.03 -7.09
N MET A 35 5.77 5.59 -5.84
CA MET A 35 4.62 4.99 -5.16
C MET A 35 3.48 5.97 -4.95
N SER A 36 3.76 7.25 -4.65
CA SER A 36 2.72 8.27 -4.48
C SER A 36 1.94 8.61 -5.76
N LEU A 37 2.48 8.24 -6.91
CA LEU A 37 1.83 8.43 -8.21
C LEU A 37 0.98 7.22 -8.64
N GLN A 38 1.07 6.11 -7.89
CA GLN A 38 0.30 4.91 -8.20
C GLN A 38 -1.06 4.92 -7.53
N GLU A 39 -2.04 4.43 -8.23
CA GLU A 39 -3.36 4.13 -7.66
C GLU A 39 -3.38 2.66 -7.19
N GLY A 40 -3.30 2.46 -5.87
CA GLY A 40 -3.33 1.13 -5.26
C GLY A 40 -1.95 0.49 -5.07
N ALA A 41 -1.93 -0.82 -4.95
CA ALA A 41 -0.72 -1.57 -4.66
C ALA A 41 0.14 -1.81 -5.91
N ILE A 42 1.46 -1.76 -5.74
CA ILE A 42 2.46 -1.98 -6.80
C ILE A 42 3.45 -3.06 -6.38
N SER A 43 3.86 -3.92 -7.31
CA SER A 43 4.91 -4.91 -7.05
C SER A 43 6.30 -4.25 -7.06
N ALA A 44 7.27 -4.89 -6.39
CA ALA A 44 8.66 -4.41 -6.42
C ALA A 44 9.26 -4.43 -7.82
N TYR A 45 8.82 -5.33 -8.70
CA TYR A 45 9.28 -5.41 -10.09
C TYR A 45 8.72 -4.28 -10.95
N ASP A 46 7.41 -4.00 -10.85
CA ASP A 46 6.80 -2.88 -11.56
C ASP A 46 7.43 -1.54 -11.11
N LEU A 47 7.72 -1.42 -9.81
CA LEU A 47 8.39 -0.26 -9.25
C LEU A 47 9.84 -0.12 -9.75
N LEU A 48 10.55 -1.24 -9.94
CA LEU A 48 11.88 -1.26 -10.54
C LEU A 48 11.83 -0.79 -11.99
N ASP A 49 10.84 -1.21 -12.76
CA ASP A 49 10.69 -0.80 -14.16
C ASP A 49 10.42 0.70 -14.26
N LEU A 50 9.57 1.25 -13.39
CA LEU A 50 9.37 2.71 -13.30
C LEU A 50 10.66 3.46 -12.88
N LEU A 51 11.42 2.90 -11.93
CA LEU A 51 12.68 3.52 -11.51
C LEU A 51 13.70 3.54 -12.63
N ARG A 52 13.74 2.51 -13.47
CA ARG A 52 14.66 2.41 -14.63
C ARG A 52 14.41 3.43 -15.71
N GLU A 53 13.25 4.03 -15.79
CA GLU A 53 12.98 5.13 -16.71
C GLU A 53 13.93 6.33 -16.46
N LYS A 54 14.31 6.55 -15.19
CA LYS A 54 15.24 7.61 -14.79
C LYS A 54 16.64 7.08 -14.47
N GLU A 55 16.72 5.89 -13.90
CA GLU A 55 17.95 5.22 -13.49
C GLU A 55 18.08 3.87 -14.20
N PRO A 56 18.52 3.84 -15.47
CA PRO A 56 18.56 2.59 -16.27
C PRO A 56 19.43 1.48 -15.64
N GLN A 57 20.37 1.84 -14.76
CA GLN A 57 21.25 0.90 -14.07
C GLN A 57 20.67 0.40 -12.74
N ALA A 58 19.45 0.80 -12.36
CA ALA A 58 18.81 0.34 -11.14
C ALA A 58 18.63 -1.19 -11.17
N LYS A 59 19.00 -1.81 -10.05
CA LYS A 59 18.92 -3.27 -9.86
C LYS A 59 17.87 -3.62 -8.81
N PRO A 60 17.33 -4.85 -8.82
CA PRO A 60 16.35 -5.27 -7.83
C PRO A 60 16.73 -4.94 -6.37
N PRO A 61 17.99 -5.17 -5.90
CA PRO A 61 18.34 -4.81 -4.53
C PRO A 61 18.17 -3.32 -4.18
N THR A 62 18.24 -2.43 -5.16
CA THR A 62 18.03 -0.99 -4.95
C THR A 62 16.60 -0.71 -4.49
N VAL A 63 15.62 -1.31 -5.16
CA VAL A 63 14.20 -1.15 -4.82
C VAL A 63 13.88 -1.83 -3.50
N TYR A 64 14.36 -3.07 -3.30
CA TYR A 64 14.08 -3.81 -2.06
C TYR A 64 14.63 -3.11 -0.81
N ARG A 65 15.86 -2.56 -0.86
CA ARG A 65 16.44 -1.78 0.25
C ARG A 65 15.70 -0.48 0.51
N ALA A 66 15.16 0.15 -0.54
CA ALA A 66 14.33 1.34 -0.38
C ALA A 66 12.99 0.97 0.27
N LEU A 67 12.32 -0.08 -0.22
CA LEU A 67 11.05 -0.57 0.34
C LEU A 67 11.19 -1.02 1.79
N GLU A 68 12.27 -1.76 2.13
CA GLU A 68 12.55 -2.19 3.51
C GLU A 68 12.64 -0.97 4.45
N PHE A 69 13.40 0.05 4.07
CA PHE A 69 13.46 1.29 4.83
C PHE A 69 12.11 1.99 4.95
N LEU A 70 11.35 2.09 3.85
CA LEU A 70 10.04 2.75 3.84
C LEU A 70 9.01 2.00 4.69
N LEU A 71 9.09 0.66 4.72
CA LEU A 71 8.31 -0.19 5.63
C LEU A 71 8.69 0.06 7.10
N GLU A 72 9.98 0.05 7.42
CA GLU A 72 10.48 0.32 8.78
C GLU A 72 10.06 1.70 9.28
N GLN A 73 9.99 2.69 8.38
CA GLN A 73 9.57 4.04 8.72
C GLN A 73 8.05 4.24 8.68
N GLY A 74 7.27 3.23 8.27
CA GLY A 74 5.82 3.29 8.20
C GLY A 74 5.27 4.16 7.06
N PHE A 75 6.07 4.45 6.04
CA PHE A 75 5.62 5.19 4.86
C PHE A 75 4.88 4.33 3.85
N VAL A 76 5.09 3.03 3.91
CA VAL A 76 4.43 2.05 3.03
C VAL A 76 4.03 0.82 3.84
N HIS A 77 3.04 0.11 3.35
CA HIS A 77 2.65 -1.20 3.86
C HIS A 77 2.86 -2.27 2.81
N LYS A 78 3.17 -3.49 3.25
CA LYS A 78 3.20 -4.64 2.39
C LYS A 78 1.85 -5.33 2.40
N VAL A 79 1.33 -5.64 1.24
CA VAL A 79 0.14 -6.49 1.04
C VAL A 79 0.65 -7.90 0.82
N GLU A 80 0.56 -8.74 1.85
CA GLU A 80 1.20 -10.06 1.87
C GLU A 80 0.56 -11.01 0.87
N SER A 81 -0.78 -10.98 0.76
CA SER A 81 -1.53 -11.86 -0.15
C SER A 81 -1.20 -11.66 -1.63
N THR A 82 -0.77 -10.47 -2.01
CA THR A 82 -0.42 -10.10 -3.40
C THR A 82 1.08 -9.85 -3.60
N ASN A 83 1.88 -9.93 -2.54
CA ASN A 83 3.31 -9.58 -2.52
C ASN A 83 3.58 -8.22 -3.19
N SER A 84 2.78 -7.23 -2.83
CA SER A 84 2.84 -5.87 -3.35
C SER A 84 2.94 -4.86 -2.21
N TYR A 85 3.12 -3.60 -2.55
CA TYR A 85 3.31 -2.52 -1.59
C TYR A 85 2.33 -1.40 -1.89
N VAL A 86 1.83 -0.76 -0.84
CA VAL A 86 0.91 0.37 -0.91
C VAL A 86 1.44 1.53 -0.07
N LEU A 87 1.24 2.75 -0.56
CA LEU A 87 1.57 3.94 0.20
C LEU A 87 0.69 4.02 1.44
N CYS A 88 1.28 4.27 2.61
CA CYS A 88 0.52 4.59 3.82
C CYS A 88 0.01 6.03 3.74
N HIS A 89 -1.28 6.23 3.90
CA HIS A 89 -1.88 7.57 3.96
C HIS A 89 -1.93 8.15 5.38
N LEU A 90 -1.59 7.34 6.40
CA LEU A 90 -1.64 7.69 7.82
C LEU A 90 -0.23 7.73 8.47
N PHE A 91 0.83 7.89 7.68
CA PHE A 91 2.21 7.78 8.17
C PHE A 91 2.64 8.91 9.14
N ASP A 92 1.84 9.94 9.29
CA ASP A 92 1.97 10.99 10.31
C ASP A 92 1.47 10.54 11.69
N GLN A 93 0.70 9.45 11.75
CA GLN A 93 0.23 8.82 12.97
C GLN A 93 1.17 7.66 13.35
N PRO A 94 2.05 7.81 14.36
CA PRO A 94 3.15 6.88 14.60
C PRO A 94 2.72 5.48 15.07
N THR A 95 1.48 5.32 15.48
CA THR A 95 0.95 4.05 15.99
C THR A 95 -0.46 3.83 15.45
N HIS A 96 -0.56 3.36 14.21
CA HIS A 96 -1.85 2.91 13.68
C HIS A 96 -1.73 1.46 13.23
N SER A 97 -2.68 0.66 13.64
CA SER A 97 -2.90 -0.66 13.04
C SER A 97 -3.74 -0.48 11.80
N SER A 98 -3.17 -0.83 10.65
CA SER A 98 -3.87 -0.72 9.38
C SER A 98 -4.53 -2.04 9.00
N ALA A 99 -5.77 -1.95 8.51
CA ALA A 99 -6.44 -3.02 7.79
C ALA A 99 -6.44 -2.70 6.29
N MET A 100 -6.02 -3.65 5.48
CA MET A 100 -6.02 -3.56 4.03
C MET A 100 -7.26 -4.23 3.46
N PHE A 101 -8.09 -3.48 2.74
CA PHE A 101 -9.24 -4.00 2.01
C PHE A 101 -8.89 -4.14 0.54
N ILE A 102 -8.84 -5.38 0.07
CA ILE A 102 -8.34 -5.75 -1.25
C ILE A 102 -9.51 -6.19 -2.13
N CYS A 103 -9.69 -5.52 -3.25
CA CYS A 103 -10.70 -5.93 -4.23
C CYS A 103 -10.16 -7.04 -5.12
N ASP A 104 -10.78 -8.23 -5.04
CA ASP A 104 -10.39 -9.40 -5.83
C ASP A 104 -10.59 -9.21 -7.34
N ARG A 105 -11.44 -8.25 -7.73
CA ARG A 105 -11.73 -7.98 -9.15
C ARG A 105 -10.78 -6.97 -9.78
N CYS A 106 -10.70 -5.75 -9.25
CA CYS A 106 -9.89 -4.69 -9.85
C CYS A 106 -8.52 -4.51 -9.18
N GLY A 107 -8.27 -5.18 -8.06
CA GLY A 107 -7.01 -5.13 -7.32
C GLY A 107 -6.77 -3.80 -6.59
N VAL A 108 -7.80 -2.94 -6.45
CA VAL A 108 -7.68 -1.75 -5.61
C VAL A 108 -7.45 -2.17 -4.18
N VAL A 109 -6.54 -1.50 -3.50
CA VAL A 109 -6.26 -1.66 -2.07
C VAL A 109 -6.64 -0.36 -1.38
N LYS A 110 -7.43 -0.46 -0.31
CA LYS A 110 -7.75 0.65 0.59
C LYS A 110 -7.21 0.35 1.96
N GLU A 111 -6.53 1.32 2.54
CA GLU A 111 -6.07 1.29 3.92
C GLU A 111 -7.08 2.00 4.81
N GLU A 112 -7.41 1.37 5.94
CA GLU A 112 -8.23 1.96 7.00
C GLU A 112 -7.57 1.71 8.35
N ALA A 113 -7.72 2.64 9.29
CA ALA A 113 -7.29 2.44 10.65
C ALA A 113 -8.15 1.37 11.33
N ALA A 114 -7.51 0.32 11.85
CA ALA A 114 -8.18 -0.80 12.50
C ALA A 114 -8.20 -0.62 14.02
N GLU A 115 -8.80 0.47 14.50
CA GLU A 115 -8.88 0.76 15.92
C GLU A 115 -9.58 -0.38 16.69
N GLY A 116 -8.98 -0.79 17.80
CA GLY A 116 -9.50 -1.87 18.65
C GLY A 116 -9.24 -3.30 18.16
N VAL A 117 -8.88 -3.52 16.90
CA VAL A 117 -8.55 -4.86 16.40
C VAL A 117 -7.26 -5.37 17.03
N GLU A 118 -6.29 -4.50 17.26
CA GLU A 118 -5.03 -4.84 17.93
C GLU A 118 -5.27 -5.35 19.36
N ASP A 119 -6.13 -4.68 20.12
CA ASP A 119 -6.50 -5.09 21.48
C ASP A 119 -7.16 -6.47 21.51
N ILE A 120 -8.02 -6.74 20.52
CA ILE A 120 -8.67 -8.04 20.36
C ILE A 120 -7.61 -9.10 20.07
N MET A 121 -6.69 -8.85 19.16
CA MET A 121 -5.62 -9.79 18.80
C MET A 121 -4.68 -10.06 19.98
N HIS A 122 -4.30 -9.04 20.74
CA HIS A 122 -3.50 -9.19 21.96
C HIS A 122 -4.23 -10.02 23.02
N THR A 123 -5.54 -9.76 23.20
CA THR A 123 -6.37 -10.52 24.15
C THR A 123 -6.44 -11.99 23.76
N LEU A 124 -6.65 -12.29 22.48
CA LEU A 124 -6.69 -13.68 21.99
C LEU A 124 -5.33 -14.36 22.14
N ALA A 125 -4.25 -13.68 21.79
CA ALA A 125 -2.88 -14.19 21.92
C ALA A 125 -2.55 -14.51 23.39
N ALA A 126 -2.89 -13.61 24.33
CA ALA A 126 -2.66 -13.80 25.76
C ALA A 126 -3.41 -15.03 26.29
N ARG A 127 -4.65 -15.28 25.86
CA ARG A 127 -5.44 -16.46 26.26
C ARG A 127 -4.80 -17.78 25.80
N MET A 128 -4.00 -17.75 24.72
CA MET A 128 -3.30 -18.93 24.19
C MET A 128 -1.84 -19.02 24.67
N GLY A 129 -1.39 -18.06 25.49
CA GLY A 129 0.05 -17.95 25.87
C GLY A 129 0.94 -17.58 24.70
N PHE A 130 0.41 -16.91 23.67
CA PHE A 130 1.14 -16.53 22.47
C PHE A 130 1.69 -15.10 22.61
N ALA A 131 3.00 -14.92 22.35
CA ALA A 131 3.63 -13.61 22.33
C ALA A 131 3.48 -12.95 20.96
N LEU A 132 2.45 -12.14 20.80
CA LEU A 132 2.19 -11.40 19.55
C LEU A 132 3.26 -10.31 19.38
N ARG A 133 3.90 -10.27 18.21
CA ARG A 133 4.90 -9.26 17.85
C ARG A 133 4.40 -8.27 16.81
N HIS A 134 3.68 -8.74 15.81
CA HIS A 134 3.02 -7.93 14.79
C HIS A 134 1.81 -8.70 14.26
N ASN A 135 0.87 -7.98 13.71
CA ASN A 135 -0.29 -8.54 13.02
C ASN A 135 -0.38 -7.98 11.60
N VAL A 136 -0.99 -8.74 10.71
CA VAL A 136 -1.36 -8.31 9.36
C VAL A 136 -2.86 -8.53 9.23
N ILE A 137 -3.57 -7.49 8.84
CA ILE A 137 -5.03 -7.53 8.67
C ILE A 137 -5.34 -7.26 7.21
N GLU A 138 -5.76 -8.30 6.51
CA GLU A 138 -6.18 -8.22 5.12
C GLU A 138 -7.59 -8.77 4.98
N ALA A 139 -8.47 -8.00 4.34
CA ALA A 139 -9.84 -8.38 4.01
C ALA A 139 -10.00 -8.39 2.50
N HIS A 140 -10.47 -9.51 1.96
CA HIS A 140 -10.70 -9.71 0.53
C HIS A 140 -12.17 -9.64 0.19
N GLY A 141 -12.50 -9.01 -0.94
CA GLY A 141 -13.88 -8.85 -1.38
C GLY A 141 -13.98 -8.01 -2.64
N LEU A 142 -15.09 -7.29 -2.80
CA LEU A 142 -15.31 -6.40 -3.93
C LEU A 142 -15.45 -4.95 -3.45
N CYS A 143 -14.79 -4.02 -4.11
CA CYS A 143 -15.04 -2.59 -3.87
C CYS A 143 -16.43 -2.20 -4.42
N ALA A 144 -16.94 -1.05 -3.98
CA ALA A 144 -18.28 -0.59 -4.34
C ALA A 144 -18.55 -0.62 -5.86
N GLY A 145 -17.63 -0.09 -6.66
CA GLY A 145 -17.78 -0.12 -8.13
C GLY A 145 -17.79 -1.53 -8.71
N CYS A 146 -17.05 -2.48 -8.13
CA CYS A 146 -17.05 -3.87 -8.60
C CYS A 146 -18.31 -4.63 -8.16
N VAL A 147 -18.87 -4.33 -7.00
CA VAL A 147 -20.16 -4.86 -6.52
C VAL A 147 -21.28 -4.41 -7.47
N GLU A 148 -21.33 -3.13 -7.83
CA GLU A 148 -22.32 -2.59 -8.76
C GLU A 148 -22.25 -3.24 -10.14
N VAL A 149 -21.03 -3.47 -10.66
CA VAL A 149 -20.81 -4.15 -11.93
C VAL A 149 -21.26 -5.63 -11.88
N GLU A 150 -20.98 -6.33 -10.79
CA GLU A 150 -21.38 -7.74 -10.62
C GLU A 150 -22.89 -7.91 -10.45
N ALA A 151 -23.54 -6.98 -9.74
CA ALA A 151 -24.99 -6.96 -9.57
C ALA A 151 -25.74 -6.46 -10.80
N CYS A 152 -25.03 -5.96 -11.82
CA CYS A 152 -25.66 -5.38 -13.00
C CYS A 152 -26.23 -6.46 -13.93
N SER A 153 -27.55 -6.48 -14.05
CA SER A 153 -28.28 -7.39 -14.96
C SER A 153 -28.42 -6.89 -16.40
N THR A 154 -28.06 -5.61 -16.67
CA THR A 154 -28.26 -4.96 -17.98
C THR A 154 -27.01 -4.21 -18.44
N PRO A 155 -25.92 -4.91 -18.83
CA PRO A 155 -24.74 -4.28 -19.40
C PRO A 155 -25.11 -3.46 -20.66
N GLY A 156 -24.69 -2.18 -20.68
CA GLY A 156 -24.96 -1.27 -21.80
C GLY A 156 -26.10 -0.28 -21.56
N HIS A 157 -26.90 -0.43 -20.52
CA HIS A 157 -27.95 0.53 -20.12
C HIS A 157 -27.76 1.04 -18.65
N CYS A 158 -26.64 0.74 -18.03
CA CYS A 158 -26.28 1.17 -16.68
C CYS A 158 -25.21 2.28 -16.70
N GLN A 159 -25.08 3.00 -15.58
CA GLN A 159 -24.11 4.10 -15.44
C GLN A 159 -22.76 3.65 -14.85
N HIS A 160 -22.55 2.35 -14.59
CA HIS A 160 -21.29 1.85 -14.06
C HIS A 160 -20.32 1.41 -15.14
N ASP A 161 -19.04 1.57 -14.85
CA ASP A 161 -17.97 1.21 -15.78
C ASP A 161 -17.72 -0.30 -15.79
N HIS A 162 -18.17 -0.98 -16.84
CA HIS A 162 -17.94 -2.40 -17.07
C HIS A 162 -16.54 -2.71 -17.64
N THR A 163 -15.73 -1.69 -17.93
CA THR A 163 -14.36 -1.87 -18.46
C THR A 163 -13.33 -2.21 -17.39
N ILE A 164 -13.73 -2.23 -16.11
CA ILE A 164 -12.87 -2.64 -15.00
C ILE A 164 -12.39 -4.08 -15.24
N GLN A 165 -11.19 -4.18 -15.79
CA GLN A 165 -10.58 -5.46 -16.11
C GLN A 165 -10.16 -6.20 -14.85
N LEU A 166 -10.41 -7.51 -14.83
CA LEU A 166 -9.79 -8.42 -13.86
C LEU A 166 -8.26 -8.26 -13.95
N LYS A 167 -7.62 -7.75 -12.90
CA LYS A 167 -6.17 -7.88 -12.80
C LYS A 167 -5.84 -9.37 -12.86
N LYS A 168 -5.13 -9.80 -13.91
CA LYS A 168 -4.62 -11.18 -14.01
C LYS A 168 -3.83 -11.47 -12.74
N LYS A 169 -4.25 -12.49 -11.97
CA LYS A 169 -3.42 -13.02 -10.87
C LYS A 169 -2.05 -13.33 -11.48
N ALA A 170 -1.01 -12.63 -11.04
CA ALA A 170 0.34 -13.03 -11.32
C ALA A 170 0.53 -14.43 -10.74
N ARG A 171 0.90 -15.39 -11.59
CA ARG A 171 1.26 -16.76 -11.19
C ARG A 171 2.63 -16.77 -10.56
#